data_55bf73432011eed40460b4d05aeb5732
#
_entry.id   55bf73432011eed40460b4d05aeb5732
#
_cell.length_a   1.000
_cell.length_b   1.000
_cell.length_c   1.000
_cell.angle_alpha   90.00
_cell.angle_beta   90.00
_cell.angle_gamma   90.00
#
_symmetry.space_group_name_H-M   'P 1'
#
loop_
_entity.id
_entity.type
_entity.pdbx_description
1 polymer ?
#
loop_
_entity_poly.entity_id
_entity_poly.type
_entity_poly.pdbx_seq_one_letter_code
_entity_poly.pdbx_strand_id
1 'polypeptide(L)'
;MIVGDLTITDVLEFQRQSRALDLLAKGDYTPIKQELARAFPRTDLPVRAIPFVQRYVAELSGCYSRAVVRRFGPANLPTATWQTLQRAYEASRIDRALDAAEQALWVQGTVLLLVLPDGLGQVRVQHIAPWQVEDVEVADAMRADDPRYWRKVTIAVPAVHAAGQTVMGKLTLTPTTAYRQVGGQSVGLYAEDGSHPFGTVPLVAVHRVQPDVGRPLAPVNQAVLNLQVALSLQQADNELIVRNCAFPQRWIKNASMAQLVQEIAVGPDKFVALVRSGDPTAPAPELAVAQGQVPVAELVSFAEHQIRLYTAMLGLDPSAFMRVNTAVTASARLFGAQDRQVIRDRIRPVLAQMETDLLRLVVAVLSLRQPLPVPDDLGVTVQWMTTDPSPDRQADAQALLAEVGLGVASPADVVAARDGVGHAEALATVKRNLDEARSLGLAVAPQVAQGDAPPPPQPPPTAAVVTA
;
A
#
# COMPACT_ATOMS: atom_id res chain seq x y z
N MET A 1 23.41 -17.08 8.10
CA MET A 1 22.69 -18.37 7.86
C MET A 1 21.31 -18.20 8.45
N ILE A 2 20.29 -17.95 7.61
CA ILE A 2 18.91 -17.84 8.09
C ILE A 2 18.54 -19.22 8.67
N VAL A 3 18.13 -19.21 9.94
CA VAL A 3 17.81 -20.45 10.68
C VAL A 3 16.52 -21.04 10.13
N GLY A 4 16.55 -22.31 9.78
CA GLY A 4 15.48 -23.09 9.18
C GLY A 4 15.96 -23.68 7.85
N ASP A 5 15.33 -24.74 7.37
CA ASP A 5 15.69 -25.51 6.16
C ASP A 5 15.66 -24.70 4.83
N LEU A 6 15.84 -23.37 4.90
CA LEU A 6 15.93 -22.49 3.72
C LEU A 6 17.27 -22.68 3.03
N THR A 7 17.22 -23.03 1.77
CA THR A 7 18.43 -23.06 0.94
C THR A 7 18.89 -21.62 0.63
N ILE A 8 20.16 -21.43 0.27
CA ILE A 8 20.67 -20.14 -0.21
C ILE A 8 19.84 -19.64 -1.40
N THR A 9 19.37 -20.56 -2.24
CA THR A 9 18.50 -20.25 -3.38
C THR A 9 17.18 -19.63 -2.95
N ASP A 10 16.54 -20.13 -1.88
CA ASP A 10 15.27 -19.59 -1.38
C ASP A 10 15.44 -18.16 -0.84
N VAL A 11 16.55 -17.90 -0.17
CA VAL A 11 16.87 -16.56 0.36
C VAL A 11 17.09 -15.55 -0.76
N LEU A 12 17.87 -15.94 -1.77
CA LEU A 12 18.13 -15.08 -2.94
C LEU A 12 16.86 -14.81 -3.73
N GLU A 13 16.00 -15.82 -3.88
CA GLU A 13 14.71 -15.64 -4.56
C GLU A 13 13.77 -14.72 -3.77
N PHE A 14 13.68 -14.89 -2.44
CA PHE A 14 12.93 -13.98 -1.57
C PHE A 14 13.43 -12.54 -1.70
N GLN A 15 14.75 -12.31 -1.65
CA GLN A 15 15.33 -10.98 -1.78
C GLN A 15 15.05 -10.38 -3.16
N ARG A 16 15.12 -11.18 -4.23
CA ARG A 16 14.80 -10.76 -5.60
C ARG A 16 13.35 -10.32 -5.73
N GLN A 17 12.42 -11.11 -5.22
CA GLN A 17 10.99 -10.83 -5.27
C GLN A 17 10.63 -9.61 -4.42
N SER A 18 11.16 -9.52 -3.21
CA SER A 18 10.97 -8.40 -2.31
C SER A 18 11.49 -7.10 -2.92
N ARG A 19 12.69 -7.14 -3.53
CA ARG A 19 13.25 -5.97 -4.23
C ARG A 19 12.44 -5.58 -5.46
N ALA A 20 11.95 -6.56 -6.22
CA ALA A 20 11.10 -6.29 -7.38
C ALA A 20 9.81 -5.57 -6.96
N LEU A 21 9.15 -6.02 -5.90
CA LEU A 21 7.95 -5.39 -5.37
C LEU A 21 8.20 -3.98 -4.82
N ASP A 22 9.34 -3.77 -4.14
CA ASP A 22 9.73 -2.45 -3.66
C ASP A 22 9.92 -1.45 -4.81
N LEU A 23 10.61 -1.87 -5.88
CA LEU A 23 10.80 -1.06 -7.08
C LEU A 23 9.46 -0.75 -7.78
N LEU A 24 8.60 -1.76 -7.96
CA LEU A 24 7.30 -1.60 -8.60
C LEU A 24 6.37 -0.69 -7.80
N ALA A 25 6.37 -0.78 -6.48
CA ALA A 25 5.61 0.13 -5.61
C ALA A 25 6.07 1.59 -5.75
N LYS A 26 7.36 1.82 -6.00
CA LYS A 26 7.96 3.14 -6.26
C LYS A 26 7.83 3.60 -7.71
N GLY A 27 7.24 2.80 -8.60
CA GLY A 27 7.08 3.11 -10.02
C GLY A 27 8.30 2.81 -10.88
N ASP A 28 9.26 2.08 -10.37
CA ASP A 28 10.38 1.58 -11.17
C ASP A 28 10.02 0.22 -11.78
N TYR A 29 9.79 0.20 -13.08
CA TYR A 29 9.41 -0.97 -13.86
C TYR A 29 10.60 -1.77 -14.41
N THR A 30 11.80 -1.55 -13.91
CA THR A 30 13.01 -2.31 -14.31
C THR A 30 12.80 -3.83 -14.19
N PRO A 31 12.16 -4.37 -13.12
CA PRO A 31 11.88 -5.82 -13.04
C PRO A 31 11.02 -6.32 -14.19
N ILE A 32 9.99 -5.56 -14.58
CA ILE A 32 9.10 -5.92 -15.70
C ILE A 32 9.86 -5.87 -17.03
N LYS A 33 10.71 -4.86 -17.24
CA LYS A 33 11.55 -4.78 -18.45
C LYS A 33 12.43 -6.01 -18.59
N GLN A 34 13.01 -6.50 -17.50
CA GLN A 34 13.84 -7.68 -17.51
C GLN A 34 13.04 -8.95 -17.84
N GLU A 35 11.84 -9.12 -17.29
CA GLU A 35 10.97 -10.27 -17.61
C GLU A 35 10.47 -10.21 -19.07
N LEU A 36 10.09 -9.03 -19.56
CA LEU A 36 9.71 -8.85 -20.97
C LEU A 36 10.87 -9.13 -21.91
N ALA A 37 12.08 -8.68 -21.59
CA ALA A 37 13.26 -8.99 -22.41
C ALA A 37 13.59 -10.50 -22.44
N ARG A 38 13.28 -11.24 -21.38
CA ARG A 38 13.38 -12.71 -21.38
C ARG A 38 12.31 -13.38 -22.22
N ALA A 39 11.06 -12.91 -22.11
CA ALA A 39 9.93 -13.46 -22.87
C ALA A 39 10.02 -13.14 -24.37
N PHE A 40 10.51 -11.97 -24.71
CA PHE A 40 10.57 -11.44 -26.08
C PHE A 40 12.00 -10.99 -26.47
N PRO A 41 12.97 -11.89 -26.56
CA PRO A 41 14.39 -11.52 -26.72
C PRO A 41 14.75 -10.86 -28.05
N ARG A 42 13.84 -10.91 -29.05
CA ARG A 42 14.08 -10.40 -30.42
C ARG A 42 13.21 -9.20 -30.78
N THR A 43 12.49 -8.63 -29.82
CA THR A 43 11.53 -7.54 -30.10
C THR A 43 11.90 -6.30 -29.31
N ASP A 44 12.04 -5.18 -30.02
CA ASP A 44 12.16 -3.84 -29.45
C ASP A 44 10.76 -3.34 -29.02
N LEU A 45 10.19 -3.98 -27.99
CA LEU A 45 8.88 -3.59 -27.47
C LEU A 45 9.03 -2.39 -26.52
N PRO A 46 8.28 -1.30 -26.74
CA PRO A 46 8.16 -0.27 -25.75
C PRO A 46 7.45 -0.85 -24.53
N VAL A 47 8.13 -0.91 -23.40
CA VAL A 47 7.56 -1.42 -22.14
C VAL A 47 6.56 -0.40 -21.60
N ARG A 48 5.29 -0.65 -21.80
CA ARG A 48 4.19 0.06 -21.14
C ARG A 48 3.65 -0.80 -20.01
N ALA A 49 4.23 -0.65 -18.83
CA ALA A 49 3.75 -1.38 -17.68
C ALA A 49 2.45 -0.76 -17.13
N ILE A 50 1.46 -1.60 -16.87
CA ILE A 50 0.26 -1.20 -16.13
C ILE A 50 0.68 -0.98 -14.67
N PRO A 51 0.41 0.16 -14.03
CA PRO A 51 0.87 0.46 -12.66
C PRO A 51 0.00 -0.24 -11.60
N PHE A 52 -0.12 -1.58 -11.71
CA PHE A 52 -1.01 -2.35 -10.83
C PHE A 52 -0.54 -2.33 -9.38
N VAL A 53 0.75 -2.59 -9.11
CA VAL A 53 1.30 -2.61 -7.73
C VAL A 53 1.13 -1.25 -7.06
N GLN A 54 1.42 -0.15 -7.78
CA GLN A 54 1.22 1.20 -7.22
C GLN A 54 -0.24 1.46 -6.87
N ARG A 55 -1.15 1.05 -7.76
CA ARG A 55 -2.58 1.22 -7.55
C ARG A 55 -3.07 0.36 -6.38
N TYR A 56 -2.60 -0.88 -6.30
CA TYR A 56 -2.88 -1.80 -5.19
C TYR A 56 -2.48 -1.18 -3.84
N VAL A 57 -1.27 -0.66 -3.75
CA VAL A 57 -0.80 0.02 -2.54
C VAL A 57 -1.64 1.24 -2.21
N ALA A 58 -1.91 2.11 -3.20
CA ALA A 58 -2.69 3.33 -3.01
C ALA A 58 -4.15 3.07 -2.56
N GLU A 59 -4.76 1.96 -3.01
CA GLU A 59 -6.11 1.60 -2.60
C GLU A 59 -6.18 1.04 -1.17
N LEU A 60 -5.14 0.34 -0.72
CA LEU A 60 -5.13 -0.33 0.57
C LEU A 60 -4.50 0.49 1.69
N SER A 61 -3.39 1.19 1.41
CA SER A 61 -2.78 2.10 2.38
C SER A 61 -3.67 3.29 2.66
N GLY A 62 -3.63 3.82 3.84
CA GLY A 62 -4.40 5.00 4.19
C GLY A 62 -4.60 5.24 5.67
N CYS A 63 -4.10 4.36 6.53
CA CYS A 63 -4.16 4.57 7.97
C CYS A 63 -3.33 5.79 8.38
N TYR A 64 -2.17 6.00 7.76
CA TYR A 64 -1.27 7.13 8.03
C TYR A 64 -1.32 8.24 6.98
N SER A 65 -2.19 8.16 5.98
CA SER A 65 -2.34 9.21 4.95
C SER A 65 -2.91 10.53 5.49
N ARG A 66 -3.50 10.51 6.68
CA ARG A 66 -4.00 11.68 7.42
C ARG A 66 -3.35 11.74 8.80
N ALA A 67 -3.51 12.89 9.44
CA ALA A 67 -3.07 13.05 10.82
C ALA A 67 -3.67 11.97 11.74
N VAL A 68 -2.82 11.34 12.50
CA VAL A 68 -3.17 10.28 13.44
C VAL A 68 -3.17 10.86 14.85
N VAL A 69 -4.22 10.64 15.61
CA VAL A 69 -4.28 11.06 17.00
C VAL A 69 -3.74 9.93 17.87
N ARG A 70 -2.68 10.23 18.63
CA ARG A 70 -2.05 9.30 19.59
C ARG A 70 -2.31 9.74 21.00
N ARG A 71 -2.70 8.80 21.83
CA ARG A 71 -2.82 9.00 23.28
C ARG A 71 -1.82 8.06 23.95
N PHE A 72 -0.79 8.65 24.53
CA PHE A 72 0.19 7.90 25.29
C PHE A 72 -0.40 7.57 26.67
N GLY A 73 -0.39 6.29 27.03
CA GLY A 73 -0.89 5.79 28.30
C GLY A 73 0.23 5.27 29.20
N PRO A 74 -0.06 5.03 30.48
CA PRO A 74 -1.33 5.23 31.19
C PRO A 74 -1.72 6.69 31.43
N ALA A 75 -2.95 6.93 31.85
CA ALA A 75 -3.50 8.28 32.02
C ALA A 75 -2.74 9.15 33.04
N ASN A 76 -1.96 8.54 33.94
CA ASN A 76 -1.13 9.19 34.95
C ASN A 76 0.32 9.46 34.47
N LEU A 77 0.60 9.37 33.17
CA LEU A 77 1.92 9.70 32.63
C LEU A 77 2.31 11.14 33.00
N PRO A 78 3.53 11.38 33.55
CA PRO A 78 3.97 12.72 33.87
C PRO A 78 3.91 13.67 32.68
N THR A 79 3.35 14.86 32.88
CA THR A 79 3.15 15.84 31.77
C THR A 79 4.45 16.14 31.02
N ALA A 80 5.59 16.22 31.71
CA ALA A 80 6.89 16.45 31.11
C ALA A 80 7.30 15.29 30.18
N THR A 81 7.05 14.03 30.59
CA THR A 81 7.31 12.83 29.77
C THR A 81 6.42 12.83 28.56
N TRP A 82 5.11 13.09 28.74
CA TRP A 82 4.17 13.19 27.63
C TRP A 82 4.58 14.24 26.58
N GLN A 83 4.93 15.46 27.04
CA GLN A 83 5.41 16.53 26.15
C GLN A 83 6.71 16.16 25.42
N THR A 84 7.61 15.44 26.08
CA THR A 84 8.86 14.98 25.47
C THR A 84 8.59 13.97 24.36
N LEU A 85 7.70 13.00 24.61
CA LEU A 85 7.29 12.02 23.60
C LEU A 85 6.59 12.68 22.43
N GLN A 86 5.65 13.59 22.68
CA GLN A 86 4.96 14.31 21.61
C GLN A 86 5.94 15.09 20.72
N ARG A 87 6.86 15.85 21.33
CA ARG A 87 7.90 16.57 20.58
C ARG A 87 8.81 15.64 19.77
N ALA A 88 9.18 14.48 20.34
CA ALA A 88 9.99 13.50 19.63
C ALA A 88 9.26 12.94 18.42
N TYR A 89 7.95 12.66 18.51
CA TYR A 89 7.13 12.19 17.40
C TYR A 89 6.98 13.25 16.31
N GLU A 90 6.73 14.50 16.68
CA GLU A 90 6.59 15.62 15.75
C GLU A 90 7.92 15.92 15.04
N ALA A 91 9.01 16.04 15.79
CA ALA A 91 10.33 16.38 15.26
C ALA A 91 10.89 15.30 14.32
N SER A 92 10.65 14.03 14.64
CA SER A 92 11.12 12.88 13.83
C SER A 92 10.27 12.62 12.59
N ARG A 93 9.15 13.32 12.41
CA ARG A 93 8.20 13.08 11.31
C ARG A 93 7.81 11.60 11.23
N ILE A 94 7.52 10.98 12.37
CA ILE A 94 7.21 9.56 12.48
C ILE A 94 6.08 9.16 11.54
N ASP A 95 5.03 9.98 11.40
CA ASP A 95 3.91 9.70 10.51
C ASP A 95 4.32 9.41 9.08
N ARG A 96 5.33 10.14 8.57
CA ARG A 96 5.84 9.89 7.22
C ARG A 96 6.57 8.54 7.12
N ALA A 97 7.31 8.16 8.16
CA ALA A 97 7.99 6.87 8.19
C ALA A 97 6.99 5.73 8.30
N LEU A 98 5.91 5.91 9.07
CA LEU A 98 4.85 4.93 9.25
C LEU A 98 3.95 4.80 8.01
N ASP A 99 3.66 5.90 7.30
CA ASP A 99 2.97 5.85 6.02
C ASP A 99 3.77 5.03 4.99
N ALA A 100 5.08 5.28 4.88
CA ALA A 100 5.95 4.49 4.02
C ALA A 100 6.02 3.01 4.45
N ALA A 101 6.02 2.74 5.76
CA ALA A 101 6.00 1.40 6.31
C ALA A 101 4.68 0.68 6.03
N GLU A 102 3.54 1.35 6.18
CA GLU A 102 2.22 0.80 5.82
C GLU A 102 2.16 0.42 4.34
N GLN A 103 2.60 1.34 3.46
CA GLN A 103 2.64 1.08 2.02
C GLN A 103 3.50 -0.15 1.68
N ALA A 104 4.69 -0.24 2.29
CA ALA A 104 5.58 -1.38 2.11
C ALA A 104 5.00 -2.69 2.65
N LEU A 105 4.29 -2.65 3.78
CA LEU A 105 3.71 -3.82 4.42
C LEU A 105 2.72 -4.58 3.51
N TRP A 106 1.98 -3.86 2.67
CA TRP A 106 1.02 -4.46 1.74
C TRP A 106 1.68 -5.33 0.66
N VAL A 107 2.89 -5.00 0.24
CA VAL A 107 3.61 -5.73 -0.80
C VAL A 107 4.70 -6.63 -0.26
N GLN A 108 5.40 -6.20 0.79
CA GLN A 108 6.54 -6.91 1.35
C GLN A 108 6.16 -8.01 2.37
N GLY A 109 4.95 -7.94 2.93
CA GLY A 109 4.51 -8.85 3.98
C GLY A 109 5.15 -8.59 5.35
N THR A 110 6.37 -8.09 5.40
CA THR A 110 7.10 -7.66 6.59
C THR A 110 7.68 -6.27 6.38
N VAL A 111 7.75 -5.50 7.46
CA VAL A 111 8.45 -4.22 7.52
C VAL A 111 9.30 -4.17 8.78
N LEU A 112 10.50 -3.63 8.68
CA LEU A 112 11.38 -3.41 9.82
C LEU A 112 11.55 -1.90 10.04
N LEU A 113 11.41 -1.47 11.30
CA LEU A 113 11.62 -0.09 11.70
C LEU A 113 12.84 -0.02 12.64
N LEU A 114 13.82 0.76 12.24
CA LEU A 114 15.02 1.05 13.02
C LEU A 114 14.88 2.44 13.63
N VAL A 115 15.08 2.56 14.94
CA VAL A 115 15.07 3.83 15.65
C VAL A 115 16.51 4.21 15.98
N LEU A 116 16.93 5.36 15.49
CA LEU A 116 18.28 5.89 15.68
C LEU A 116 18.23 7.21 16.44
N PRO A 117 19.22 7.50 17.28
CA PRO A 117 19.39 8.86 17.81
C PRO A 117 19.81 9.78 16.67
N ASP A 118 19.24 10.98 16.63
CA ASP A 118 19.79 12.04 15.79
C ASP A 118 20.85 12.84 16.57
N GLY A 119 21.68 13.58 15.86
CA GLY A 119 22.73 14.41 16.49
C GLY A 119 22.18 15.50 17.42
N LEU A 120 20.89 15.84 17.32
CA LEU A 120 20.22 16.95 18.01
C LEU A 120 19.46 16.53 19.27
N GLY A 121 19.52 15.24 19.66
CA GLY A 121 18.79 14.73 20.83
C GLY A 121 17.38 14.26 20.55
N GLN A 122 17.02 14.20 19.29
CA GLN A 122 15.78 13.61 18.82
C GLN A 122 16.00 12.17 18.33
N VAL A 123 14.97 11.53 17.88
CA VAL A 123 15.02 10.19 17.26
C VAL A 123 14.71 10.29 15.77
N ARG A 124 15.27 9.36 15.03
CA ARG A 124 14.97 9.16 13.62
C ARG A 124 14.47 7.75 13.43
N VAL A 125 13.29 7.59 12.86
CA VAL A 125 12.75 6.29 12.46
C VAL A 125 13.08 6.04 11.00
N GLN A 126 13.69 4.88 10.72
CA GLN A 126 14.05 4.46 9.37
C GLN A 126 13.35 3.15 9.04
N HIS A 127 12.62 3.14 7.94
CA HIS A 127 12.08 1.92 7.35
C HIS A 127 13.18 1.14 6.65
N ILE A 128 13.25 -0.16 6.93
CA ILE A 128 14.15 -1.14 6.32
C ILE A 128 13.28 -2.15 5.55
N ALA A 129 13.53 -2.29 4.27
CA ALA A 129 12.83 -3.28 3.46
C ALA A 129 13.41 -4.68 3.69
N PRO A 130 12.60 -5.75 3.66
CA PRO A 130 13.05 -7.12 3.92
C PRO A 130 14.18 -7.60 2.99
N TRP A 131 14.22 -7.12 1.75
CA TRP A 131 15.30 -7.47 0.80
C TRP A 131 16.68 -6.92 1.21
N GLN A 132 16.73 -5.96 2.13
CA GLN A 132 17.96 -5.40 2.68
C GLN A 132 18.54 -6.30 3.80
N VAL A 133 17.75 -7.21 4.34
CA VAL A 133 18.19 -8.14 5.39
C VAL A 133 19.04 -9.25 4.76
N GLU A 134 20.32 -9.30 5.13
CA GLU A 134 21.26 -10.31 4.63
C GLU A 134 21.24 -11.57 5.50
N ASP A 135 21.12 -11.40 6.82
CA ASP A 135 21.18 -12.50 7.78
C ASP A 135 20.43 -12.16 9.06
N VAL A 136 19.78 -13.17 9.65
CA VAL A 136 19.16 -13.11 10.98
C VAL A 136 19.51 -14.36 11.76
N GLU A 137 20.21 -14.19 12.88
CA GLU A 137 20.48 -15.25 13.85
C GLU A 137 19.41 -15.19 14.95
N VAL A 138 18.64 -16.24 15.11
CA VAL A 138 17.53 -16.32 16.05
C VAL A 138 17.94 -17.16 17.27
N ALA A 139 17.51 -16.75 18.46
CA ALA A 139 17.73 -17.50 19.69
C ALA A 139 16.74 -18.66 19.87
N ASP A 140 15.49 -18.44 19.42
CA ASP A 140 14.38 -19.38 19.54
C ASP A 140 13.62 -19.44 18.21
N ALA A 141 13.67 -20.57 17.54
CA ALA A 141 13.02 -20.78 16.25
C ALA A 141 11.48 -20.66 16.33
N MET A 142 10.87 -20.96 17.49
CA MET A 142 9.42 -20.81 17.69
C MET A 142 8.97 -19.35 17.75
N ARG A 143 9.90 -18.43 17.97
CA ARG A 143 9.68 -16.98 18.07
C ARG A 143 10.57 -16.20 17.12
N ALA A 144 10.87 -16.82 15.97
CA ALA A 144 11.76 -16.23 14.96
C ALA A 144 11.25 -14.90 14.40
N ASP A 145 9.95 -14.69 14.42
CA ASP A 145 9.25 -13.48 13.97
C ASP A 145 9.41 -12.27 14.90
N ASP A 146 9.83 -12.50 16.14
CA ASP A 146 9.95 -11.44 17.16
C ASP A 146 11.41 -11.01 17.35
N PRO A 147 11.76 -9.73 17.06
CA PRO A 147 13.14 -9.23 17.22
C PRO A 147 13.71 -9.35 18.63
N ARG A 148 12.89 -9.51 19.68
CA ARG A 148 13.33 -9.74 21.05
C ARG A 148 14.09 -11.06 21.21
N TYR A 149 13.88 -12.02 20.28
CA TYR A 149 14.54 -13.31 20.25
C TYR A 149 15.63 -13.39 19.16
N TRP A 150 15.97 -12.27 18.52
CA TRP A 150 17.08 -12.21 17.59
C TRP A 150 18.41 -12.00 18.33
N ARG A 151 19.40 -12.79 17.98
CA ARG A 151 20.78 -12.64 18.49
C ARG A 151 21.57 -11.64 17.67
N LYS A 152 21.30 -11.61 16.38
CA LYS A 152 21.99 -10.73 15.44
C LYS A 152 21.14 -10.54 14.19
N VAL A 153 21.19 -9.36 13.63
CA VAL A 153 20.70 -9.09 12.29
C VAL A 153 21.72 -8.27 11.52
N THR A 154 21.90 -8.64 10.25
CA THR A 154 22.79 -7.95 9.30
C THR A 154 21.94 -7.39 8.18
N ILE A 155 22.06 -6.07 7.92
CA ILE A 155 21.23 -5.33 6.97
C ILE A 155 22.16 -4.59 6.01
N ALA A 156 21.93 -4.76 4.70
CA ALA A 156 22.59 -3.97 3.68
C ALA A 156 21.93 -2.59 3.56
N VAL A 157 22.69 -1.54 3.68
CA VAL A 157 22.18 -0.17 3.58
C VAL A 157 23.00 0.65 2.59
N PRO A 158 22.37 1.52 1.78
CA PRO A 158 23.12 2.45 0.97
C PRO A 158 23.85 3.45 1.88
N ALA A 159 25.11 3.67 1.59
CA ALA A 159 25.95 4.62 2.31
C ALA A 159 26.70 5.52 1.32
N VAL A 160 26.89 6.76 1.69
CA VAL A 160 27.70 7.70 0.91
C VAL A 160 29.13 7.58 1.38
N HIS A 161 30.03 7.20 0.50
CA HIS A 161 31.47 7.22 0.76
C HIS A 161 32.00 8.67 0.76
N ALA A 162 33.12 8.92 1.41
CA ALA A 162 33.76 10.23 1.48
C ALA A 162 34.04 10.88 0.09
N ALA A 163 34.15 10.07 -0.96
CA ALA A 163 34.28 10.52 -2.34
C ALA A 163 32.95 10.85 -3.04
N GLY A 164 31.82 10.89 -2.32
CA GLY A 164 30.48 11.13 -2.90
C GLY A 164 29.87 9.95 -3.64
N GLN A 165 30.55 8.81 -3.71
CA GLN A 165 30.01 7.61 -4.33
C GLN A 165 29.09 6.87 -3.35
N THR A 166 27.94 6.39 -3.85
CA THR A 166 27.07 5.52 -3.08
C THR A 166 27.66 4.10 -3.08
N VAL A 167 28.02 3.62 -1.91
CA VAL A 167 28.50 2.26 -1.69
C VAL A 167 27.52 1.52 -0.77
N MET A 168 27.49 0.20 -0.86
CA MET A 168 26.70 -0.59 0.10
C MET A 168 27.48 -0.72 1.39
N GLY A 169 26.90 -0.23 2.47
CA GLY A 169 27.36 -0.47 3.83
C GLY A 169 26.55 -1.59 4.49
N LYS A 170 26.99 -2.01 5.66
CA LYS A 170 26.31 -3.02 6.49
C LYS A 170 25.95 -2.43 7.83
N LEU A 171 24.74 -2.72 8.30
CA LEU A 171 24.36 -2.57 9.69
C LEU A 171 24.40 -3.93 10.35
N THR A 172 25.08 -4.02 11.49
CA THR A 172 25.08 -5.23 12.33
C THR A 172 24.50 -4.83 13.67
N LEU A 173 23.36 -5.42 14.01
CA LEU A 173 22.61 -5.14 15.23
C LEU A 173 22.53 -6.41 16.07
N THR A 174 22.85 -6.30 17.34
CA THR A 174 22.72 -7.35 18.36
C THR A 174 21.93 -6.80 19.56
N PRO A 175 21.59 -7.60 20.57
CA PRO A 175 20.93 -7.10 21.77
C PRO A 175 21.75 -6.07 22.60
N THR A 176 23.06 -6.01 22.38
CA THR A 176 23.97 -5.16 23.16
C THR A 176 24.81 -4.20 22.33
N THR A 177 24.92 -4.46 21.02
CA THR A 177 25.77 -3.67 20.12
C THR A 177 25.10 -3.37 18.79
N ALA A 178 25.40 -2.21 18.22
CA ALA A 178 24.89 -1.80 16.93
C ALA A 178 25.94 -0.96 16.17
N TYR A 179 26.36 -1.48 15.01
CA TYR A 179 27.41 -0.87 14.20
C TYR A 179 26.96 -0.66 12.76
N ARG A 180 27.47 0.41 12.18
CA ARG A 180 27.41 0.65 10.73
C ARG A 180 28.83 0.51 10.16
N GLN A 181 28.99 -0.35 9.17
CA GLN A 181 30.24 -0.53 8.46
C GLN A 181 30.15 0.05 7.05
N VAL A 182 31.11 0.90 6.68
CA VAL A 182 31.22 1.51 5.36
C VAL A 182 32.69 1.60 4.97
N GLY A 183 33.09 1.04 3.84
CA GLY A 183 34.47 1.09 3.36
C GLY A 183 35.50 0.53 4.33
N GLY A 184 35.12 -0.50 5.12
CA GLY A 184 36.01 -1.12 6.13
C GLY A 184 36.04 -0.40 7.48
N GLN A 185 35.44 0.78 7.60
CA GLN A 185 35.30 1.48 8.88
C GLN A 185 34.00 1.08 9.58
N SER A 186 34.07 0.90 10.91
CA SER A 186 32.94 0.57 11.76
C SER A 186 32.64 1.76 12.66
N VAL A 187 31.39 2.22 12.68
CA VAL A 187 30.92 3.34 13.51
C VAL A 187 29.75 2.86 14.35
N GLY A 188 29.80 3.10 15.64
CA GLY A 188 28.69 2.81 16.54
C GLY A 188 27.47 3.69 16.26
N LEU A 189 26.27 3.13 16.44
CA LEU A 189 25.01 3.83 16.14
C LEU A 189 24.45 4.57 17.36
N TYR A 190 24.65 4.03 18.56
CA TYR A 190 24.08 4.57 19.81
C TYR A 190 25.14 5.14 20.74
N ALA A 191 26.33 4.54 20.76
CA ALA A 191 27.52 5.02 21.43
C ALA A 191 28.74 4.83 20.49
N GLU A 192 29.85 5.51 20.75
CA GLU A 192 31.06 5.45 19.93
C GLU A 192 31.64 4.02 19.83
N ASP A 193 31.56 3.26 20.91
CA ASP A 193 31.97 1.86 21.02
C ASP A 193 30.90 0.90 20.46
N GLY A 194 29.78 1.43 19.92
CA GLY A 194 28.65 0.69 19.40
C GLY A 194 27.77 0.03 20.45
N SER A 195 28.04 0.18 21.74
CA SER A 195 27.24 -0.44 22.80
C SER A 195 25.87 0.23 22.96
N HIS A 196 24.90 -0.52 23.48
CA HIS A 196 23.59 0.01 23.91
C HIS A 196 22.94 -0.89 24.97
N PRO A 197 22.11 -0.32 25.88
CA PRO A 197 21.56 -1.04 27.02
C PRO A 197 20.20 -1.70 26.76
N PHE A 198 19.73 -1.84 25.51
CA PHE A 198 18.34 -2.21 25.24
C PHE A 198 18.02 -3.67 25.56
N GLY A 199 19.04 -4.57 25.60
CA GLY A 199 18.85 -5.98 25.87
C GLY A 199 18.15 -6.78 24.74
N THR A 200 17.76 -6.08 23.68
CA THR A 200 17.12 -6.63 22.49
C THR A 200 17.68 -5.96 21.24
N VAL A 201 17.55 -6.59 20.08
CA VAL A 201 17.91 -5.95 18.81
C VAL A 201 17.04 -4.71 18.63
N PRO A 202 17.62 -3.52 18.34
CA PRO A 202 16.88 -2.25 18.29
C PRO A 202 16.06 -2.08 16.99
N LEU A 203 15.21 -3.05 16.72
CA LEU A 203 14.30 -3.09 15.58
C LEU A 203 12.88 -3.43 16.04
N VAL A 204 11.89 -2.86 15.34
CA VAL A 204 10.51 -3.32 15.40
C VAL A 204 10.22 -4.07 14.10
N ALA A 205 9.83 -5.33 14.19
CA ALA A 205 9.35 -6.10 13.05
C ALA A 205 7.83 -6.13 13.04
N VAL A 206 7.26 -5.88 11.88
CA VAL A 206 5.81 -5.85 11.67
C VAL A 206 5.47 -6.80 10.53
N HIS A 207 4.57 -7.72 10.78
CA HIS A 207 4.17 -8.72 9.82
C HIS A 207 2.69 -8.56 9.47
N ARG A 208 2.37 -8.46 8.18
CA ARG A 208 0.98 -8.46 7.72
C ARG A 208 0.33 -9.83 7.91
N VAL A 209 1.11 -10.87 7.72
CA VAL A 209 0.74 -12.27 7.94
C VAL A 209 1.81 -12.87 8.82
N GLN A 210 1.42 -13.71 9.77
CA GLN A 210 2.35 -14.41 10.64
C GLN A 210 3.38 -15.19 9.79
N PRO A 211 4.68 -15.01 10.01
CA PRO A 211 5.70 -15.82 9.37
C PRO A 211 5.56 -17.30 9.75
N ASP A 212 6.03 -18.18 8.87
CA ASP A 212 6.13 -19.59 9.21
C ASP A 212 7.11 -19.81 10.37
N VAL A 213 6.93 -20.88 11.14
CA VAL A 213 7.80 -21.24 12.24
C VAL A 213 9.25 -21.34 11.75
N GLY A 214 10.15 -20.72 12.49
CA GLY A 214 11.58 -20.66 12.15
C GLY A 214 11.95 -19.57 11.14
N ARG A 215 10.98 -18.84 10.59
CA ARG A 215 11.25 -17.74 9.66
C ARG A 215 11.12 -16.38 10.35
N PRO A 216 12.14 -15.52 10.27
CA PRO A 216 12.10 -14.20 10.87
C PRO A 216 11.25 -13.19 10.07
N LEU A 217 10.99 -13.47 8.79
CA LEU A 217 10.30 -12.58 7.87
C LEU A 217 9.14 -13.32 7.20
N ALA A 218 7.99 -12.67 7.09
CA ALA A 218 6.84 -13.20 6.34
C ALA A 218 7.14 -13.19 4.82
N PRO A 219 6.52 -14.09 4.07
CA PRO A 219 6.65 -14.10 2.62
C PRO A 219 6.09 -12.81 2.01
N VAL A 220 6.69 -12.41 0.90
CA VAL A 220 6.19 -11.27 0.10
C VAL A 220 4.83 -11.60 -0.52
N ASN A 221 4.10 -10.57 -0.93
CA ASN A 221 2.83 -10.76 -1.62
C ASN A 221 3.03 -11.23 -3.06
N GLN A 222 3.36 -12.53 -3.20
CA GLN A 222 3.64 -13.17 -4.48
C GLN A 222 2.48 -13.05 -5.49
N ALA A 223 1.24 -13.06 -4.99
CA ALA A 223 0.07 -12.93 -5.85
C ALA A 223 0.06 -11.58 -6.59
N VAL A 224 0.40 -10.50 -5.88
CA VAL A 224 0.48 -9.15 -6.47
C VAL A 224 1.63 -9.05 -7.47
N LEU A 225 2.78 -9.66 -7.19
CA LEU A 225 3.92 -9.68 -8.11
C LEU A 225 3.58 -10.46 -9.39
N ASN A 226 3.05 -11.67 -9.25
CA ASN A 226 2.67 -12.52 -10.39
C ASN A 226 1.64 -11.82 -11.28
N LEU A 227 0.68 -11.15 -10.66
CA LEU A 227 -0.34 -10.41 -11.39
C LEU A 227 0.24 -9.23 -12.17
N GLN A 228 1.13 -8.45 -11.55
CA GLN A 228 1.80 -7.35 -12.24
C GLN A 228 2.56 -7.85 -13.48
N VAL A 229 3.28 -8.98 -13.35
CA VAL A 229 4.01 -9.60 -14.45
C VAL A 229 3.04 -10.07 -15.53
N ALA A 230 1.99 -10.80 -15.16
CA ALA A 230 0.99 -11.33 -16.11
C ALA A 230 0.30 -10.21 -16.91
N LEU A 231 -0.15 -9.14 -16.23
CA LEU A 231 -0.76 -7.99 -16.89
C LEU A 231 0.21 -7.29 -17.86
N SER A 232 1.49 -7.20 -17.47
CA SER A 232 2.50 -6.54 -18.30
C SER A 232 2.87 -7.38 -19.54
N LEU A 233 2.96 -8.72 -19.41
CA LEU A 233 3.16 -9.63 -20.51
C LEU A 233 1.98 -9.57 -21.48
N GLN A 234 0.76 -9.64 -20.96
CA GLN A 234 -0.45 -9.54 -21.79
C GLN A 234 -0.53 -8.21 -22.55
N GLN A 235 -0.17 -7.11 -21.90
CA GLN A 235 -0.11 -5.80 -22.56
C GLN A 235 0.90 -5.80 -23.71
N ALA A 236 2.07 -6.43 -23.52
CA ALA A 236 3.08 -6.58 -24.56
C ALA A 236 2.58 -7.45 -25.72
N ASP A 237 1.90 -8.57 -25.43
CA ASP A 237 1.28 -9.41 -26.46
C ASP A 237 0.22 -8.64 -27.25
N ASN A 238 -0.64 -7.87 -26.57
CA ASN A 238 -1.65 -7.05 -27.23
C ASN A 238 -1.00 -6.01 -28.16
N GLU A 239 0.08 -5.34 -27.71
CA GLU A 239 0.81 -4.39 -28.53
C GLU A 239 1.46 -5.05 -29.77
N LEU A 240 1.98 -6.27 -29.61
CA LEU A 240 2.48 -7.07 -30.73
C LEU A 240 1.38 -7.42 -31.75
N ILE A 241 0.23 -7.88 -31.26
CA ILE A 241 -0.93 -8.19 -32.13
C ILE A 241 -1.35 -6.94 -32.90
N VAL A 242 -1.51 -5.81 -32.19
CA VAL A 242 -1.87 -4.53 -32.83
C VAL A 242 -0.84 -4.11 -33.86
N ARG A 243 0.46 -4.19 -33.56
CA ARG A 243 1.54 -3.89 -34.52
C ARG A 243 1.50 -4.77 -35.74
N ASN A 244 1.41 -6.08 -35.53
CA ASN A 244 1.43 -7.04 -36.64
C ASN A 244 0.20 -6.92 -37.53
N CYS A 245 -0.96 -6.62 -36.96
CA CYS A 245 -2.21 -6.47 -37.72
C CYS A 245 -2.41 -5.07 -38.31
N ALA A 246 -1.90 -4.02 -37.64
CA ALA A 246 -2.01 -2.63 -38.13
C ALA A 246 -1.12 -2.36 -39.33
N PHE A 247 -0.01 -3.10 -39.47
CA PHE A 247 0.87 -2.99 -40.62
C PHE A 247 0.60 -4.16 -41.59
N PRO A 248 -0.04 -3.91 -42.73
CA PRO A 248 -0.34 -4.96 -43.69
C PRO A 248 0.95 -5.62 -44.15
N GLN A 249 1.01 -6.94 -44.02
CA GLN A 249 2.12 -7.72 -44.57
C GLN A 249 2.05 -7.69 -46.07
N ARG A 250 3.10 -7.18 -46.69
CA ARG A 250 3.21 -7.12 -48.14
C ARG A 250 4.10 -8.27 -48.59
N TRP A 251 3.60 -9.08 -49.45
CA TRP A 251 4.39 -10.14 -50.09
C TRP A 251 4.39 -9.95 -51.59
N ILE A 252 5.48 -10.32 -52.18
CA ILE A 252 5.67 -10.27 -53.62
C ILE A 252 5.60 -11.70 -54.11
N LYS A 253 4.64 -11.96 -55.00
CA LYS A 253 4.58 -13.21 -55.75
C LYS A 253 5.27 -13.04 -57.10
N ASN A 254 5.82 -14.12 -57.64
CA ASN A 254 6.41 -14.16 -58.97
C ASN A 254 7.59 -13.14 -59.19
N ALA A 255 8.28 -12.74 -58.15
CA ALA A 255 9.48 -11.93 -58.26
C ALA A 255 10.69 -12.80 -58.61
N SER A 256 11.61 -12.29 -59.45
CA SER A 256 12.85 -13.00 -59.75
C SER A 256 13.79 -12.98 -58.49
N MET A 257 14.56 -14.08 -58.33
CA MET A 257 15.48 -14.20 -57.17
C MET A 257 16.50 -13.05 -57.11
N ALA A 258 16.87 -12.41 -58.21
CA ALA A 258 17.76 -11.26 -58.25
C ALA A 258 17.17 -9.99 -57.58
N GLN A 259 15.85 -9.92 -57.45
CA GLN A 259 15.14 -8.81 -56.80
C GLN A 259 14.95 -9.02 -55.29
N LEU A 260 15.10 -10.25 -54.81
CA LEU A 260 14.98 -10.59 -53.38
C LEU A 260 16.27 -10.27 -52.58
N VAL A 261 17.37 -9.95 -53.28
CA VAL A 261 18.67 -9.65 -52.64
C VAL A 261 18.75 -8.21 -52.12
N GLN A 262 17.89 -7.28 -52.57
CA GLN A 262 17.79 -5.95 -51.98
C GLN A 262 16.86 -5.98 -50.78
N GLU A 263 17.35 -5.54 -49.62
CA GLU A 263 16.54 -5.35 -48.44
C GLU A 263 15.28 -4.55 -48.77
N ILE A 264 14.12 -5.24 -48.77
CA ILE A 264 12.85 -4.58 -48.93
C ILE A 264 12.56 -3.80 -47.66
N ALA A 265 12.82 -2.50 -47.69
CA ALA A 265 12.52 -1.62 -46.60
C ALA A 265 10.99 -1.61 -46.38
N VAL A 266 10.52 -2.31 -45.32
CA VAL A 266 9.12 -2.35 -44.93
C VAL A 266 8.82 -1.14 -44.05
N GLY A 267 7.82 -0.35 -44.43
CA GLY A 267 7.34 0.78 -43.65
C GLY A 267 6.08 1.40 -44.30
N PRO A 268 5.28 2.17 -43.59
CA PRO A 268 4.04 2.75 -44.10
C PRO A 268 4.26 3.66 -45.30
N ASP A 269 5.43 4.28 -45.39
CA ASP A 269 5.77 5.27 -46.43
C ASP A 269 6.72 4.72 -47.53
N LYS A 270 6.89 3.40 -47.58
CA LYS A 270 7.83 2.80 -48.53
C LYS A 270 7.10 2.00 -49.59
N PHE A 271 7.35 2.35 -50.87
CA PHE A 271 6.82 1.63 -52.00
C PHE A 271 7.84 0.57 -52.46
N VAL A 272 7.30 -0.64 -52.74
CA VAL A 272 8.10 -1.69 -53.35
C VAL A 272 7.92 -1.61 -54.85
N ALA A 273 8.98 -1.34 -55.62
CA ALA A 273 8.97 -1.38 -57.05
C ALA A 273 9.01 -2.88 -57.50
N LEU A 274 8.03 -3.33 -58.24
CA LEU A 274 7.98 -4.65 -58.80
C LEU A 274 8.50 -4.60 -60.25
N VAL A 275 9.61 -5.30 -60.52
CA VAL A 275 10.16 -5.41 -61.85
C VAL A 275 9.80 -6.77 -62.44
N ARG A 276 9.21 -6.79 -63.61
CA ARG A 276 8.87 -8.01 -64.33
C ARG A 276 10.13 -8.75 -64.77
N SER A 277 10.15 -10.07 -64.70
CA SER A 277 11.17 -10.91 -65.28
C SER A 277 11.28 -10.59 -66.81
N GLY A 278 12.49 -10.61 -67.35
CA GLY A 278 12.69 -10.45 -68.79
C GLY A 278 12.06 -11.53 -69.64
N ASP A 279 11.56 -12.61 -69.07
CA ASP A 279 10.86 -13.67 -69.74
C ASP A 279 9.39 -13.27 -69.99
N PRO A 280 8.94 -13.15 -71.25
CA PRO A 280 7.57 -12.73 -71.57
C PRO A 280 6.51 -13.77 -71.18
N THR A 281 6.91 -15.03 -70.92
CA THR A 281 6.03 -16.11 -70.52
C THR A 281 5.88 -16.23 -69.00
N ALA A 282 6.73 -15.55 -68.25
CA ALA A 282 6.64 -15.57 -66.80
C ALA A 282 5.44 -14.76 -66.31
N PRO A 283 4.69 -15.27 -65.29
CA PRO A 283 3.59 -14.52 -64.70
C PRO A 283 4.09 -13.17 -64.15
N ALA A 284 3.26 -12.15 -64.32
CA ALA A 284 3.60 -10.81 -63.80
C ALA A 284 3.78 -10.83 -62.28
N PRO A 285 4.74 -10.05 -61.74
CA PRO A 285 4.90 -9.94 -60.30
C PRO A 285 3.67 -9.26 -59.71
N GLU A 286 3.13 -9.84 -58.66
CA GLU A 286 1.96 -9.32 -57.93
C GLU A 286 2.35 -8.93 -56.51
N LEU A 287 1.90 -7.75 -56.09
CA LEU A 287 1.96 -7.35 -54.69
C LEU A 287 0.68 -7.84 -53.99
N ALA A 288 0.83 -8.83 -53.13
CA ALA A 288 -0.25 -9.26 -52.26
C ALA A 288 -0.13 -8.57 -50.92
N VAL A 289 -1.23 -8.07 -50.38
CA VAL A 289 -1.33 -7.44 -49.07
C VAL A 289 -2.22 -8.30 -48.19
N ALA A 290 -1.66 -8.85 -47.15
CA ALA A 290 -2.45 -9.49 -46.08
C ALA A 290 -2.66 -8.50 -44.96
N GLN A 291 -3.88 -8.05 -44.77
CA GLN A 291 -4.26 -7.21 -43.66
C GLN A 291 -5.07 -8.03 -42.67
N GLY A 292 -4.53 -8.27 -41.50
CA GLY A 292 -5.27 -8.84 -40.40
C GLY A 292 -6.28 -7.83 -39.82
N GLN A 293 -7.47 -8.29 -39.48
CA GLN A 293 -8.35 -7.47 -38.66
C GLN A 293 -7.83 -7.48 -37.21
N VAL A 294 -7.67 -6.30 -36.62
CA VAL A 294 -7.27 -6.19 -35.20
C VAL A 294 -8.52 -6.31 -34.35
N PRO A 295 -8.67 -7.35 -33.54
CA PRO A 295 -9.82 -7.50 -32.65
C PRO A 295 -9.63 -6.62 -31.40
N VAL A 296 -9.55 -5.29 -31.59
CA VAL A 296 -9.24 -4.34 -30.49
C VAL A 296 -10.27 -4.41 -29.37
N ALA A 297 -11.54 -4.56 -29.71
CA ALA A 297 -12.62 -4.64 -28.71
C ALA A 297 -12.47 -5.89 -27.84
N GLU A 298 -12.15 -7.03 -28.45
CA GLU A 298 -11.93 -8.29 -27.74
C GLU A 298 -10.68 -8.23 -26.86
N LEU A 299 -9.59 -7.63 -27.34
CA LEU A 299 -8.36 -7.46 -26.56
C LEU A 299 -8.58 -6.56 -25.34
N VAL A 300 -9.33 -5.46 -25.49
CA VAL A 300 -9.71 -4.59 -24.38
C VAL A 300 -10.61 -5.32 -23.40
N SER A 301 -11.66 -6.00 -23.90
CA SER A 301 -12.59 -6.76 -23.06
C SER A 301 -11.89 -7.87 -22.28
N PHE A 302 -10.93 -8.56 -22.91
CA PHE A 302 -10.12 -9.58 -22.24
C PHE A 302 -9.24 -8.98 -21.13
N ALA A 303 -8.57 -7.86 -21.39
CA ALA A 303 -7.76 -7.16 -20.38
C ALA A 303 -8.61 -6.71 -19.19
N GLU A 304 -9.80 -6.15 -19.45
CA GLU A 304 -10.75 -5.77 -18.41
C GLU A 304 -11.23 -6.98 -17.59
N HIS A 305 -11.54 -8.08 -18.25
CA HIS A 305 -11.95 -9.32 -17.58
C HIS A 305 -10.84 -9.85 -16.65
N GLN A 306 -9.60 -9.85 -17.11
CA GLN A 306 -8.45 -10.24 -16.29
C GLN A 306 -8.31 -9.34 -15.05
N ILE A 307 -8.37 -8.03 -15.23
CA ILE A 307 -8.30 -7.09 -14.09
C ILE A 307 -9.43 -7.38 -13.10
N ARG A 308 -10.68 -7.59 -13.57
CA ARG A 308 -11.81 -7.94 -12.70
C ARG A 308 -11.58 -9.22 -11.92
N LEU A 309 -11.15 -10.28 -12.61
CA LEU A 309 -10.91 -11.57 -11.99
C LEU A 309 -9.85 -11.47 -10.89
N TYR A 310 -8.73 -10.84 -11.20
CA TYR A 310 -7.60 -10.75 -10.28
C TYR A 310 -7.87 -9.82 -9.11
N THR A 311 -8.54 -8.69 -9.33
CA THR A 311 -8.91 -7.79 -8.23
C THR A 311 -9.92 -8.45 -7.30
N ALA A 312 -10.88 -9.22 -7.84
CA ALA A 312 -11.80 -10.01 -7.04
C ALA A 312 -11.08 -11.09 -6.20
N MET A 313 -10.06 -11.76 -6.75
CA MET A 313 -9.23 -12.73 -6.00
C MET A 313 -8.46 -12.06 -4.84
N LEU A 314 -8.13 -10.79 -4.96
CA LEU A 314 -7.49 -9.99 -3.90
C LEU A 314 -8.51 -9.37 -2.93
N GLY A 315 -9.81 -9.59 -3.13
CA GLY A 315 -10.87 -8.99 -2.33
C GLY A 315 -11.03 -7.47 -2.56
N LEU A 316 -10.64 -6.98 -3.74
CA LEU A 316 -10.68 -5.56 -4.08
C LEU A 316 -11.80 -5.28 -5.08
N ASP A 317 -12.36 -4.08 -5.00
CA ASP A 317 -13.31 -3.60 -6.01
C ASP A 317 -12.61 -3.37 -7.36
N PRO A 318 -13.00 -4.08 -8.43
CA PRO A 318 -12.42 -3.90 -9.75
C PRO A 318 -12.54 -2.47 -10.30
N SER A 319 -13.57 -1.73 -9.91
CA SER A 319 -13.82 -0.37 -10.40
C SER A 319 -12.71 0.61 -10.01
N ALA A 320 -11.99 0.34 -8.91
CA ALA A 320 -10.84 1.13 -8.48
C ALA A 320 -9.66 1.02 -9.45
N PHE A 321 -9.55 -0.08 -10.19
CA PHE A 321 -8.45 -0.38 -11.12
C PHE A 321 -8.77 -0.07 -12.58
N MET A 322 -10.05 -0.01 -12.91
CA MET A 322 -10.52 0.29 -14.24
C MET A 322 -11.02 1.74 -14.29
N ARG A 323 -10.55 2.52 -15.28
CA ARG A 323 -11.19 3.80 -15.63
C ARG A 323 -12.48 3.49 -16.40
N VAL A 324 -13.51 3.07 -15.69
CA VAL A 324 -14.82 2.93 -16.32
C VAL A 324 -15.44 4.32 -16.37
N ASN A 325 -15.60 4.87 -17.57
CA ASN A 325 -16.36 6.09 -17.81
C ASN A 325 -17.87 5.92 -17.55
N THR A 326 -18.29 4.75 -17.07
CA THR A 326 -19.66 4.53 -16.62
C THR A 326 -19.86 5.26 -15.29
N ALA A 327 -20.91 6.04 -15.22
CA ALA A 327 -21.36 6.65 -13.98
C ALA A 327 -21.57 5.55 -12.93
N VAL A 328 -20.50 5.30 -12.14
CA VAL A 328 -20.60 4.38 -11.01
C VAL A 328 -21.60 4.99 -10.05
N THR A 329 -22.68 4.29 -9.78
CA THR A 329 -23.72 4.75 -8.87
C THR A 329 -23.12 5.05 -7.49
N ALA A 330 -23.68 6.01 -6.77
CA ALA A 330 -23.22 6.35 -5.42
C ALA A 330 -23.16 5.09 -4.51
N SER A 331 -24.14 4.19 -4.63
CA SER A 331 -24.18 2.92 -3.92
C SER A 331 -23.00 1.99 -4.28
N ALA A 332 -22.59 1.86 -5.54
CA ALA A 332 -21.44 1.03 -5.92
C ALA A 332 -20.12 1.60 -5.36
N ARG A 333 -19.99 2.93 -5.29
CA ARG A 333 -18.82 3.57 -4.62
C ARG A 333 -18.80 3.31 -3.12
N LEU A 334 -19.98 3.26 -2.49
CA LEU A 334 -20.14 2.92 -1.08
C LEU A 334 -19.66 1.50 -0.78
N PHE A 335 -20.15 0.52 -1.54
CA PHE A 335 -19.73 -0.87 -1.35
C PHE A 335 -18.24 -1.04 -1.53
N GLY A 336 -17.64 -0.43 -2.57
CA GLY A 336 -16.18 -0.47 -2.75
C GLY A 336 -15.42 0.24 -1.61
N ALA A 337 -15.97 1.27 -1.00
CA ALA A 337 -15.39 1.92 0.18
C ALA A 337 -15.48 1.01 1.42
N GLN A 338 -16.60 0.33 1.62
CA GLN A 338 -16.79 -0.62 2.72
C GLN A 338 -15.81 -1.79 2.66
N ASP A 339 -15.61 -2.38 1.48
CA ASP A 339 -14.65 -3.47 1.31
C ASP A 339 -13.22 -3.03 1.69
N ARG A 340 -12.80 -1.85 1.24
CA ARG A 340 -11.52 -1.27 1.64
C ARG A 340 -11.41 -1.04 3.14
N GLN A 341 -12.49 -0.56 3.75
CA GLN A 341 -12.52 -0.34 5.20
C GLN A 341 -12.38 -1.66 5.97
N VAL A 342 -13.07 -2.71 5.56
CA VAL A 342 -12.93 -4.06 6.16
C VAL A 342 -11.47 -4.56 6.09
N ILE A 343 -10.79 -4.35 4.95
CA ILE A 343 -9.39 -4.74 4.80
C ILE A 343 -8.49 -3.91 5.72
N ARG A 344 -8.71 -2.59 5.80
CA ARG A 344 -7.97 -1.68 6.70
C ARG A 344 -8.21 -2.00 8.17
N ASP A 345 -9.44 -2.34 8.55
CA ASP A 345 -9.78 -2.70 9.93
C ASP A 345 -9.06 -3.97 10.38
N ARG A 346 -8.79 -4.90 9.45
CA ARG A 346 -7.98 -6.10 9.76
C ARG A 346 -6.51 -5.79 10.02
N ILE A 347 -5.93 -4.76 9.39
CA ILE A 347 -4.53 -4.40 9.60
C ILE A 347 -4.32 -3.45 10.79
N ARG A 348 -5.33 -2.70 11.22
CA ARG A 348 -5.24 -1.74 12.31
C ARG A 348 -4.69 -2.32 13.62
N PRO A 349 -5.10 -3.51 14.09
CA PRO A 349 -4.51 -4.10 15.30
C PRO A 349 -3.01 -4.34 15.17
N VAL A 350 -2.54 -4.75 13.98
CA VAL A 350 -1.11 -4.95 13.70
C VAL A 350 -0.36 -3.63 13.76
N LEU A 351 -0.94 -2.57 13.17
CA LEU A 351 -0.36 -1.23 13.20
C LEU A 351 -0.38 -0.63 14.62
N ALA A 352 -1.41 -0.89 15.43
CA ALA A 352 -1.47 -0.47 16.82
C ALA A 352 -0.38 -1.14 17.67
N GLN A 353 -0.13 -2.43 17.45
CA GLN A 353 0.95 -3.13 18.10
C GLN A 353 2.32 -2.57 17.69
N MET A 354 2.50 -2.31 16.38
CA MET A 354 3.70 -1.66 15.85
C MET A 354 3.98 -0.32 16.54
N GLU A 355 2.97 0.52 16.68
CA GLU A 355 3.09 1.83 17.37
C GLU A 355 3.52 1.67 18.82
N THR A 356 2.99 0.66 19.51
CA THR A 356 3.35 0.38 20.91
C THR A 356 4.80 -0.10 21.02
N ASP A 357 5.25 -1.00 20.16
CA ASP A 357 6.62 -1.49 20.16
C ASP A 357 7.60 -0.40 19.70
N LEU A 358 7.20 0.43 18.74
CA LEU A 358 7.95 1.60 18.32
C LEU A 358 8.09 2.63 19.45
N LEU A 359 7.03 2.91 20.20
CA LEU A 359 7.06 3.82 21.36
C LEU A 359 8.07 3.36 22.39
N ARG A 360 8.07 2.07 22.74
CA ARG A 360 9.04 1.50 23.70
C ARG A 360 10.48 1.70 23.22
N LEU A 361 10.76 1.46 21.94
CA LEU A 361 12.09 1.66 21.39
C LEU A 361 12.48 3.14 21.31
N VAL A 362 11.53 4.03 20.95
CA VAL A 362 11.75 5.49 20.99
C VAL A 362 12.12 5.96 22.39
N VAL A 363 11.40 5.51 23.41
CA VAL A 363 11.69 5.81 24.81
C VAL A 363 13.08 5.31 25.21
N ALA A 364 13.42 4.07 24.84
CA ALA A 364 14.73 3.50 25.15
C ALA A 364 15.87 4.33 24.51
N VAL A 365 15.72 4.77 23.27
CA VAL A 365 16.71 5.61 22.59
C VAL A 365 16.80 7.01 23.18
N LEU A 366 15.67 7.66 23.53
CA LEU A 366 15.66 8.96 24.20
C LEU A 366 16.33 8.87 25.57
N SER A 367 16.11 7.78 26.31
CA SER A 367 16.67 7.55 27.66
C SER A 367 18.19 7.37 27.68
N LEU A 368 18.84 7.14 26.53
CA LEU A 368 20.32 7.13 26.44
C LEU A 368 20.95 8.47 26.82
N ARG A 369 20.25 9.59 26.61
CA ARG A 369 20.74 10.92 26.91
C ARG A 369 20.16 11.48 28.20
N GLN A 370 18.87 11.29 28.40
CA GLN A 370 18.16 11.76 29.58
C GLN A 370 17.17 10.69 30.04
N PRO A 371 17.37 10.11 31.22
CA PRO A 371 16.43 9.16 31.78
C PRO A 371 15.01 9.70 31.77
N LEU A 372 14.10 8.99 31.12
CA LEU A 372 12.68 9.33 31.09
C LEU A 372 11.95 8.46 32.12
N PRO A 373 11.23 9.06 33.07
CA PRO A 373 10.40 8.32 34.01
C PRO A 373 9.17 7.81 33.24
N VAL A 374 9.22 6.56 32.83
CA VAL A 374 8.13 5.90 32.12
C VAL A 374 7.67 4.69 32.91
N PRO A 375 6.36 4.43 32.99
CA PRO A 375 5.82 3.24 33.62
C PRO A 375 6.02 2.01 32.73
N ASP A 376 6.06 0.83 33.35
CA ASP A 376 6.26 -0.46 32.66
C ASP A 376 5.11 -0.80 31.69
N ASP A 377 3.90 -0.28 31.96
CA ASP A 377 2.71 -0.45 31.16
C ASP A 377 2.54 0.65 30.07
N LEU A 378 3.64 1.35 29.75
CA LEU A 378 3.60 2.37 28.70
C LEU A 378 3.11 1.77 27.37
N GLY A 379 2.06 2.37 26.83
CA GLY A 379 1.45 2.02 25.56
C GLY A 379 0.97 3.26 24.81
N VAL A 380 0.48 3.06 23.60
CA VAL A 380 -0.14 4.10 22.80
C VAL A 380 -1.47 3.61 22.26
N THR A 381 -2.50 4.42 22.44
CA THR A 381 -3.79 4.22 21.74
C THR A 381 -3.79 5.09 20.51
N VAL A 382 -3.97 4.48 19.37
CA VAL A 382 -3.96 5.13 18.06
C VAL A 382 -5.37 5.25 17.53
N GLN A 383 -5.76 6.46 17.17
CA GLN A 383 -7.03 6.72 16.52
C GLN A 383 -6.75 7.20 15.09
N TRP A 384 -7.10 6.35 14.12
CA TRP A 384 -7.00 6.69 12.70
C TRP A 384 -8.28 7.38 12.25
N MET A 385 -8.15 8.50 11.56
CA MET A 385 -9.29 9.13 10.94
C MET A 385 -9.79 8.26 9.79
N THR A 386 -11.08 7.94 9.80
CA THR A 386 -11.72 7.25 8.67
C THR A 386 -11.76 8.18 7.47
N THR A 387 -11.37 7.66 6.31
CA THR A 387 -11.34 8.42 5.05
C THR A 387 -12.65 8.36 4.29
N ASP A 388 -13.66 7.69 4.83
CA ASP A 388 -14.90 7.55 4.11
C ASP A 388 -15.61 8.90 4.02
N PRO A 389 -15.63 9.51 2.82
CA PRO A 389 -16.63 10.54 2.60
C PRO A 389 -17.97 9.80 2.72
N SER A 390 -18.75 10.11 3.72
CA SER A 390 -20.15 9.75 3.63
C SER A 390 -20.64 10.26 2.27
N PRO A 391 -21.11 9.39 1.38
CA PRO A 391 -21.50 9.81 0.05
C PRO A 391 -22.72 10.71 0.08
N ASP A 392 -23.41 10.71 1.18
CA ASP A 392 -24.55 11.58 1.42
C ASP A 392 -24.50 12.11 2.86
N ARG A 393 -23.71 13.18 3.06
CA ARG A 393 -23.67 13.89 4.35
C ARG A 393 -25.06 14.33 4.82
N GLN A 394 -25.97 14.52 3.88
CA GLN A 394 -27.33 14.93 4.19
C GLN A 394 -28.15 13.74 4.69
N ALA A 395 -28.02 12.56 4.06
CA ALA A 395 -28.68 11.34 4.53
C ALA A 395 -28.14 10.88 5.89
N ASP A 396 -26.83 10.95 6.11
CA ASP A 396 -26.22 10.63 7.41
C ASP A 396 -26.66 11.61 8.50
N ALA A 397 -26.67 12.91 8.19
CA ALA A 397 -27.17 13.91 9.13
C ALA A 397 -28.64 13.68 9.47
N GLN A 398 -29.46 13.30 8.49
CA GLN A 398 -30.86 12.95 8.70
C GLN A 398 -31.03 11.68 9.51
N ALA A 399 -30.22 10.64 9.26
CA ALA A 399 -30.21 9.41 10.04
C ALA A 399 -29.84 9.68 11.52
N LEU A 400 -28.74 10.43 11.74
CA LEU A 400 -28.34 10.85 13.09
C LEU A 400 -29.38 11.71 13.78
N LEU A 401 -30.04 12.62 13.08
CA LEU A 401 -31.15 13.41 13.61
C LEU A 401 -32.33 12.52 13.98
N ALA A 402 -32.63 11.52 13.17
CA ALA A 402 -33.68 10.54 13.48
C ALA A 402 -33.32 9.69 14.71
N GLU A 403 -32.09 9.20 14.83
CA GLU A 403 -31.63 8.44 16.01
C GLU A 403 -31.68 9.27 17.30
N VAL A 404 -31.25 10.53 17.21
CA VAL A 404 -31.35 11.47 18.34
C VAL A 404 -32.82 11.79 18.64
N GLY A 405 -33.65 11.98 17.62
CA GLY A 405 -35.09 12.24 17.77
C GLY A 405 -35.85 11.06 18.36
N LEU A 406 -35.44 9.82 18.07
CA LEU A 406 -36.00 8.61 18.64
C LEU A 406 -35.45 8.28 20.04
N GLY A 407 -34.48 9.04 20.53
CA GLY A 407 -33.83 8.78 21.81
C GLY A 407 -32.91 7.56 21.83
N VAL A 408 -32.54 7.03 20.66
CA VAL A 408 -31.61 5.89 20.51
C VAL A 408 -30.18 6.34 20.81
N ALA A 409 -29.81 7.55 20.41
CA ALA A 409 -28.52 8.15 20.70
C ALA A 409 -28.70 9.57 21.27
N SER A 410 -27.83 9.96 22.19
CA SER A 410 -27.77 11.37 22.62
C SER A 410 -26.83 12.19 21.71
N PRO A 411 -26.96 13.51 21.62
CA PRO A 411 -25.98 14.34 20.93
C PRO A 411 -24.55 14.15 21.47
N ALA A 412 -24.40 13.81 22.76
CA ALA A 412 -23.11 13.51 23.37
C ALA A 412 -22.54 12.17 22.86
N ASP A 413 -23.39 11.13 22.66
CA ASP A 413 -22.94 9.85 22.10
C ASP A 413 -22.47 10.00 20.67
N VAL A 414 -23.17 10.81 19.88
CA VAL A 414 -22.76 11.12 18.48
C VAL A 414 -21.40 11.81 18.45
N VAL A 415 -21.17 12.81 19.32
CA VAL A 415 -19.88 13.50 19.42
C VAL A 415 -18.80 12.57 19.96
N ALA A 416 -19.11 11.73 20.96
CA ALA A 416 -18.18 10.74 21.51
C ALA A 416 -17.73 9.76 20.45
N ALA A 417 -18.65 9.23 19.64
CA ALA A 417 -18.37 8.30 18.54
C ALA A 417 -17.57 8.98 17.42
N ARG A 418 -17.94 10.21 17.03
CA ARG A 418 -17.28 10.95 15.94
C ARG A 418 -15.85 11.36 16.31
N ASP A 419 -15.66 11.92 17.50
CA ASP A 419 -14.40 12.52 17.93
C ASP A 419 -13.55 11.54 18.76
N GLY A 420 -14.09 10.34 19.08
CA GLY A 420 -13.40 9.30 19.86
C GLY A 420 -13.08 9.72 21.27
N VAL A 421 -13.91 10.62 21.86
CA VAL A 421 -13.72 11.17 23.21
C VAL A 421 -14.65 10.47 24.22
N GLY A 422 -14.32 10.57 25.49
CA GLY A 422 -15.20 10.04 26.54
C GLY A 422 -16.54 10.79 26.59
N HIS A 423 -17.61 10.11 27.02
CA HIS A 423 -18.97 10.69 27.08
C HIS A 423 -19.03 12.02 27.87
N ALA A 424 -18.27 12.16 28.97
CA ALA A 424 -18.21 13.40 29.75
C ALA A 424 -17.59 14.57 28.96
N GLU A 425 -16.54 14.32 28.20
CA GLU A 425 -15.88 15.30 27.36
C GLU A 425 -16.75 15.68 26.15
N ALA A 426 -17.42 14.70 25.54
CA ALA A 426 -18.40 14.91 24.48
C ALA A 426 -19.57 15.77 24.97
N LEU A 427 -20.08 15.51 26.17
CA LEU A 427 -21.16 16.32 26.79
C LEU A 427 -20.71 17.76 27.02
N ALA A 428 -19.48 17.98 27.49
CA ALA A 428 -18.91 19.33 27.66
C ALA A 428 -18.79 20.05 26.31
N THR A 429 -18.41 19.36 25.25
CA THR A 429 -18.33 19.89 23.88
C THR A 429 -19.71 20.25 23.34
N VAL A 430 -20.71 19.41 23.53
CA VAL A 430 -22.09 19.69 23.14
C VAL A 430 -22.63 20.91 23.86
N LYS A 431 -22.43 21.04 25.18
CA LYS A 431 -22.84 22.20 25.95
C LYS A 431 -22.19 23.49 25.43
N ARG A 432 -20.87 23.48 25.23
CA ARG A 432 -20.14 24.62 24.69
C ARG A 432 -20.69 25.06 23.34
N ASN A 433 -20.93 24.12 22.42
CA ASN A 433 -21.43 24.42 21.08
C ASN A 433 -22.86 24.99 21.13
N LEU A 434 -23.71 24.50 22.05
CA LEU A 434 -25.06 25.03 22.27
C LEU A 434 -25.01 26.47 22.83
N ASP A 435 -24.13 26.75 23.76
CA ASP A 435 -23.98 28.10 24.34
C ASP A 435 -23.40 29.07 23.31
N GLU A 436 -22.49 28.64 22.47
CA GLU A 436 -21.96 29.41 21.34
C GLU A 436 -23.07 29.72 20.30
N ALA A 437 -23.83 28.68 19.91
CA ALA A 437 -24.96 28.87 18.99
C ALA A 437 -26.00 29.87 19.53
N ARG A 438 -26.31 29.81 20.85
CA ARG A 438 -27.19 30.78 21.49
C ARG A 438 -26.62 32.18 21.48
N SER A 439 -25.31 32.34 21.74
CA SER A 439 -24.63 33.64 21.72
C SER A 439 -24.62 34.28 20.35
N LEU A 440 -24.65 33.47 19.28
CA LEU A 440 -24.69 33.89 17.88
C LEU A 440 -26.12 34.13 17.39
N GLY A 441 -27.14 33.95 18.25
CA GLY A 441 -28.56 34.11 17.88
C GLY A 441 -29.09 33.05 16.90
N LEU A 442 -28.36 31.94 16.75
CA LEU A 442 -28.79 30.80 15.95
C LEU A 442 -29.93 30.10 16.67
N ALA A 443 -31.06 29.86 15.98
CA ALA A 443 -32.18 29.10 16.52
C ALA A 443 -31.67 27.65 16.77
N VAL A 444 -31.47 27.31 18.02
CA VAL A 444 -31.32 25.90 18.41
C VAL A 444 -32.68 25.27 18.21
N ALA A 445 -32.77 24.26 17.31
CA ALA A 445 -34.03 23.60 17.01
C ALA A 445 -34.78 23.27 18.32
N PRO A 446 -36.08 23.59 18.42
CA PRO A 446 -36.82 23.32 19.63
C PRO A 446 -36.74 21.82 19.91
N GLN A 447 -36.51 21.47 21.18
CA GLN A 447 -36.73 20.12 21.65
C GLN A 447 -38.11 19.69 21.12
N VAL A 448 -38.13 18.54 20.41
CA VAL A 448 -39.39 17.94 19.98
C VAL A 448 -40.23 17.81 21.23
N ALA A 449 -41.27 18.68 21.30
CA ALA A 449 -42.22 18.63 22.38
C ALA A 449 -42.81 17.20 22.40
N GLN A 450 -42.73 16.56 23.53
CA GLN A 450 -43.57 15.41 23.82
C GLN A 450 -45.00 15.88 23.69
N GLY A 451 -45.64 15.65 22.56
CA GLY A 451 -46.99 16.11 22.34
C GLY A 451 -47.54 15.52 21.07
N ASP A 452 -48.55 14.76 21.26
CA ASP A 452 -49.50 14.23 20.31
C ASP A 452 -49.02 13.04 19.44
N ALA A 453 -49.35 11.88 19.97
CA ALA A 453 -49.41 10.66 19.18
C ALA A 453 -50.28 10.89 17.92
N PRO A 454 -49.82 10.51 16.74
CA PRO A 454 -50.65 10.63 15.54
C PRO A 454 -51.96 9.88 15.73
N PRO A 455 -53.09 10.41 15.25
CA PRO A 455 -54.38 9.72 15.37
C PRO A 455 -54.29 8.33 14.74
N PRO A 456 -54.95 7.34 15.32
CA PRO A 456 -54.90 5.97 14.82
C PRO A 456 -55.39 5.93 13.36
N PRO A 457 -54.77 5.09 12.51
CA PRO A 457 -55.16 5.00 11.10
C PRO A 457 -56.65 4.66 10.98
N GLN A 458 -57.36 5.43 10.17
CA GLN A 458 -58.75 5.14 9.84
C GLN A 458 -58.85 3.77 9.15
N PRO A 459 -59.83 2.91 9.55
CA PRO A 459 -60.00 1.62 8.89
C PRO A 459 -60.34 1.82 7.40
N PRO A 460 -59.89 0.94 6.51
CA PRO A 460 -60.18 1.07 5.10
C PRO A 460 -61.69 1.03 4.82
N PRO A 461 -62.19 1.78 3.82
CA PRO A 461 -63.59 1.75 3.51
C PRO A 461 -64.02 0.35 3.10
N THR A 462 -65.08 -0.15 3.78
CA THR A 462 -65.72 -1.43 3.50
C THR A 462 -66.16 -1.47 2.02
N ALA A 463 -65.58 -2.36 1.25
CA ALA A 463 -65.98 -2.60 -0.13
C ALA A 463 -67.44 -3.06 -0.15
N ALA A 464 -68.30 -2.30 -0.82
CA ALA A 464 -69.68 -2.65 -1.08
C ALA A 464 -69.72 -3.93 -1.95
N VAL A 465 -70.27 -4.99 -1.40
CA VAL A 465 -70.58 -6.21 -2.15
C VAL A 465 -71.70 -5.88 -3.11
N VAL A 466 -71.39 -5.80 -4.41
CA VAL A 466 -72.38 -5.78 -5.50
C VAL A 466 -72.80 -7.24 -5.73
N THR A 467 -74.00 -7.59 -5.30
CA THR A 467 -74.72 -8.81 -5.71
C THR A 467 -75.38 -8.52 -7.03
N ALA A 468 -75.00 -9.30 -8.06
CA ALA A 468 -75.83 -9.61 -9.22
C ALA A 468 -75.68 -11.10 -9.57
#